data_f24dc45f16856481e1e4731df511d5c1
#
_entry.id   f24dc45f16856481e1e4731df511d5c1
#
_cell.length_a   1.000
_cell.length_b   1.000
_cell.length_c   1.000
_cell.angle_alpha   90.00
_cell.angle_beta   90.00
_cell.angle_gamma   90.00
#
_symmetry.space_group_name_H-M   'P 1'
#
loop_
_entity.id
_entity.type
_entity.pdbx_description
1 polymer ?
#
loop_
_entity_poly.entity_id
_entity_poly.type
_entity_poly.pdbx_seq_one_letter_code
_entity_poly.pdbx_strand_id
1 'polypeptide(L)' 'MLILSRRTDESVVIDGDIVVTVVDVQGGVVRLGFTAPDDVAIDREEVCCIAD' A
#
# COMPACT_ATOMS: atom_id res chain seq x y z
N MET A 1 -7.83 -10.42 10.24
CA MET A 1 -7.36 -9.61 9.09
C MET A 1 -8.53 -8.82 8.53
N LEU A 2 -8.31 -7.57 8.21
CA LEU A 2 -9.31 -6.76 7.52
C LEU A 2 -9.17 -6.96 6.02
N ILE A 3 -10.26 -7.28 5.35
CA ILE A 3 -10.27 -7.48 3.90
C ILE A 3 -11.32 -6.52 3.33
N LEU A 4 -10.92 -5.74 2.33
CA LEU A 4 -11.84 -4.81 1.71
C LEU A 4 -11.52 -4.72 0.22
N SER A 5 -12.46 -4.21 -0.56
CA SER A 5 -12.29 -4.06 -2.00
C SER A 5 -12.20 -2.59 -2.36
N ARG A 6 -11.26 -2.25 -3.24
CA ARG A 6 -11.13 -0.89 -3.75
C ARG A 6 -10.96 -0.93 -5.26
N ARG A 7 -11.48 0.07 -5.93
CA ARG A 7 -11.32 0.24 -7.38
C ARG A 7 -10.16 1.17 -7.66
N THR A 8 -9.79 1.28 -8.92
CA THR A 8 -8.77 2.24 -9.36
C THR A 8 -9.13 3.64 -8.87
N ASP A 9 -8.13 4.35 -8.40
CA ASP A 9 -8.23 5.70 -7.84
C ASP A 9 -8.92 5.77 -6.49
N GLU A 10 -9.29 4.66 -5.89
CA GLU A 10 -9.83 4.66 -4.54
C GLU A 10 -8.72 4.37 -3.53
N SER A 11 -8.90 4.90 -2.33
CA SER A 11 -7.84 4.84 -1.32
C SER A 11 -8.34 4.20 -0.03
N VAL A 12 -7.38 3.82 0.79
CA VAL A 12 -7.60 3.35 2.15
C VAL A 12 -6.70 4.17 3.06
N VAL A 13 -7.24 4.64 4.16
CA VAL A 13 -6.46 5.42 5.14
C VAL A 13 -6.15 4.52 6.33
N ILE A 14 -4.89 4.48 6.70
CA ILE A 14 -4.40 3.68 7.83
C ILE A 14 -3.86 4.64 8.88
N ASP A 15 -4.40 4.53 10.08
CA ASP A 15 -3.92 5.30 11.24
C ASP A 15 -3.95 6.83 10.99
N GLY A 16 -4.84 7.28 10.12
CA GLY A 16 -5.07 8.71 9.90
C GLY A 16 -4.03 9.42 9.04
N ASP A 17 -2.88 8.85 8.83
CA ASP A 17 -1.81 9.53 8.11
C ASP A 17 -1.12 8.68 7.02
N ILE A 18 -1.48 7.43 6.89
CA ILE A 18 -0.95 6.58 5.82
C ILE A 18 -2.07 6.34 4.82
N VAL A 19 -1.83 6.64 3.56
CA VAL A 19 -2.83 6.49 2.52
C VAL A 19 -2.32 5.49 1.48
N VAL A 20 -3.13 4.48 1.18
CA VAL A 20 -2.84 3.51 0.14
C VAL A 20 -3.86 3.72 -0.97
N THR A 21 -3.38 3.94 -2.18
CA THR A 21 -4.25 4.22 -3.33
C THR A 21 -4.04 3.15 -4.39
N VAL A 22 -5.14 2.67 -4.97
CA VAL A 22 -5.06 1.77 -6.11
C VAL A 22 -4.82 2.62 -7.35
N VAL A 23 -3.61 2.56 -7.90
CA VAL A 23 -3.22 3.39 -9.02
C VAL A 23 -3.71 2.77 -10.32
N ASP A 24 -3.57 1.48 -10.47
CA ASP A 24 -3.90 0.80 -11.71
C ASP A 24 -4.07 -0.70 -11.46
N VAL A 25 -4.90 -1.34 -12.28
CA VAL A 25 -5.09 -2.79 -12.23
C VAL A 25 -5.07 -3.31 -13.65
N GLN A 26 -4.15 -4.20 -13.97
CA GLN A 26 -4.04 -4.78 -15.30
C GLN A 26 -3.63 -6.24 -15.21
N GLY A 27 -4.40 -7.12 -15.83
CA GLY A 27 -4.00 -8.51 -16.00
C GLY A 27 -3.61 -9.23 -14.72
N GLY A 28 -4.34 -9.00 -13.64
CA GLY A 28 -4.00 -9.63 -12.36
C GLY A 28 -2.88 -8.94 -11.60
N VAL A 29 -2.33 -7.86 -12.14
CA VAL A 29 -1.30 -7.08 -11.46
C VAL A 29 -1.91 -5.78 -10.96
N VAL A 30 -1.69 -5.48 -9.69
CA VAL A 30 -2.22 -4.27 -9.05
C VAL A 30 -1.05 -3.35 -8.72
N ARG A 31 -1.17 -2.09 -9.11
CA ARG A 31 -0.19 -1.08 -8.74
C ARG A 31 -0.76 -0.23 -7.62
N LEU A 32 -0.03 -0.14 -6.54
CA LEU A 32 -0.47 0.58 -5.34
C LEU A 32 0.48 1.75 -5.08
N GLY A 33 -0.11 2.89 -4.74
CA GLY A 33 0.65 4.04 -4.31
C GLY A 33 0.50 4.22 -2.82
N PHE A 34 1.59 4.57 -2.16
CA PHE A 34 1.60 4.73 -0.70
C PHE A 34 2.08 6.14 -0.37
N THR A 35 1.36 6.78 0.54
CA THR A 35 1.77 8.06 1.11
C THR A 35 1.86 7.89 2.61
N ALA A 36 2.98 8.27 3.20
CA ALA A 36 3.20 8.08 4.62
C ALA A 36 4.18 9.15 5.13
N PRO A 37 4.18 9.40 6.45
CA PRO A 37 5.19 10.29 7.03
C PRO A 37 6.60 9.73 6.88
N ASP A 38 7.60 10.60 6.99
CA ASP A 38 8.99 10.21 6.77
C ASP A 38 9.48 9.16 7.75
N ASP A 39 8.89 9.07 8.92
CA ASP A 39 9.32 8.12 9.92
C ASP A 39 8.67 6.74 9.76
N VAL A 40 7.86 6.55 8.72
CA VAL A 40 7.24 5.25 8.45
C VAL A 40 7.95 4.62 7.26
N ALA A 41 8.59 3.48 7.48
CA ALA A 41 9.25 2.75 6.41
C ALA A 41 8.23 1.88 5.69
N ILE A 42 8.29 1.88 4.37
CA ILE A 42 7.40 1.07 3.54
C ILE A 42 8.28 0.17 2.67
N ASP A 43 8.20 -1.12 2.90
CA ASP A 43 9.00 -2.10 2.17
C ASP A 43 8.11 -3.19 1.62
N ARG A 44 8.53 -3.78 0.51
CA ARG A 44 7.89 -4.99 0.04
C ARG A 44 8.19 -6.11 1.02
N GLU A 45 7.27 -7.05 1.11
CA GLU A 45 7.45 -8.15 2.04
C GLU A 45 8.73 -8.94 1.75
N GLU A 46 9.06 -9.12 0.48
CA GLU A 46 10.25 -9.87 0.12
C GLU A 46 11.54 -9.12 0.44
N VAL A 47 11.47 -7.82 0.71
CA VAL A 47 12.63 -7.02 1.10
C VAL A 47 12.68 -6.78 2.60
N CYS A 48 11.51 -6.72 3.23
CA CYS A 48 11.39 -6.41 4.65
C CYS A 48 12.07 -7.48 5.49
N CYS A 49 12.77 -7.07 6.49
CA CYS A 49 13.37 -7.99 7.47
C CYS A 49 14.48 -8.87 6.91
N ILE A 50 15.05 -8.47 5.77
CA ILE A 50 16.16 -9.18 5.23
C ILE A 50 17.44 -8.78 5.88
N ALA A 51 17.50 -7.73 6.45
CA ALA A 51 18.68 -7.18 6.89
C ALA A 51 19.28 -7.90 8.01
N ASP A 52 19.75 -8.48 8.20
CA ASP A 52 20.40 -9.00 9.24
C ASP A 52 21.14 -9.99 9.14
#